data_7758fe338af02a66775c0e63143f66d1
#
_entry.id   7758fe338af02a66775c0e63143f66d1
#
_cell.length_a   1.000
_cell.length_b   1.000
_cell.length_c   1.000
_cell.angle_alpha   90.00
_cell.angle_beta   90.00
_cell.angle_gamma   90.00
#
_symmetry.space_group_name_H-M   'P 1'
#
loop_
_entity.id
_entity.type
_entity.pdbx_description
1 polymer ?
#
loop_
_entity_poly.entity_id
_entity_poly.type
_entity_poly.pdbx_seq_one_letter_code
_entity_poly.pdbx_strand_id
1 'polypeptide(L)'
;MAIDPTAVSEYLDLLPSIYSDDATQFLGRFLLAFEQVLTGVDGAAAPPVDGLEETIAGIATLFDPRETREEFLPWLASWVALGLRADWSVAQKRDFVARIVPLYRGRGTKANLAELLKIYTGLTPVITGMEDTELQIGVHSTIGKDTWIDGSPPHRFHVSVTMPNPDQKTLQRQFQIASALIDLQKPAHTTYELEIVFTTMQIGVRSTIGRDTLLGSAIVAP
;
A
#
# COMPACT_ATOMS: atom_id res chain seq x y z
N MET A 1 14.54 -32.43 24.93
CA MET A 1 14.75 -31.26 25.81
C MET A 1 15.28 -31.83 27.13
N ALA A 2 16.59 -31.77 27.33
CA ALA A 2 17.17 -32.24 28.61
C ALA A 2 17.22 -31.00 29.51
N ILE A 3 16.22 -30.87 30.39
CA ILE A 3 16.25 -29.90 31.48
C ILE A 3 17.35 -30.39 32.43
N ASP A 4 18.28 -29.52 32.76
CA ASP A 4 19.27 -29.80 33.79
C ASP A 4 18.48 -30.15 35.08
N PRO A 5 18.63 -31.37 35.57
CA PRO A 5 17.83 -31.83 36.75
C PRO A 5 18.19 -31.07 38.04
N THR A 6 19.26 -30.25 38.00
CA THR A 6 19.75 -29.47 39.13
C THR A 6 19.42 -27.96 39.02
N ALA A 7 18.88 -27.52 37.88
CA ALA A 7 18.53 -26.13 37.68
C ALA A 7 17.34 -25.73 38.54
N VAL A 8 17.48 -24.62 39.26
CA VAL A 8 16.46 -23.95 40.09
C VAL A 8 16.28 -22.55 39.64
N SER A 9 15.08 -22.01 39.79
CA SER A 9 14.72 -20.65 39.42
C SER A 9 15.40 -19.62 40.30
N GLU A 10 15.89 -18.52 39.70
CA GLU A 10 16.37 -17.34 40.42
C GLU A 10 15.26 -16.64 41.20
N TYR A 11 14.00 -16.86 40.88
CA TYR A 11 12.85 -16.32 41.63
C TYR A 11 12.76 -16.88 43.07
N LEU A 12 13.44 -18.01 43.34
CA LEU A 12 13.52 -18.55 44.68
C LEU A 12 14.23 -17.58 45.64
N ASP A 13 15.22 -16.83 45.15
CA ASP A 13 15.98 -15.85 45.93
C ASP A 13 15.14 -14.62 46.34
N LEU A 14 14.04 -14.39 45.62
CA LEU A 14 13.09 -13.32 45.94
C LEU A 14 12.08 -13.70 47.02
N LEU A 15 12.05 -14.97 47.41
CA LEU A 15 11.14 -15.49 48.44
C LEU A 15 11.80 -15.50 49.80
N PRO A 16 11.01 -15.46 50.90
CA PRO A 16 11.54 -15.65 52.26
C PRO A 16 12.32 -16.97 52.39
N SER A 17 13.41 -16.97 53.15
CA SER A 17 14.33 -18.11 53.30
C SER A 17 13.69 -19.43 53.75
N ILE A 18 12.51 -19.39 54.33
CA ILE A 18 11.75 -20.63 54.67
C ILE A 18 11.42 -21.45 53.44
N TYR A 19 11.38 -20.87 52.24
CA TYR A 19 11.09 -21.56 51.00
C TYR A 19 12.35 -22.10 50.30
N SER A 20 13.55 -21.65 50.67
CA SER A 20 14.81 -22.16 50.16
C SER A 20 15.34 -23.40 50.91
N ASP A 21 14.80 -23.70 52.07
CA ASP A 21 15.22 -24.84 52.93
C ASP A 21 14.62 -26.21 52.45
N ASP A 22 13.91 -26.24 51.34
CA ASP A 22 13.34 -27.49 50.81
C ASP A 22 14.42 -28.37 50.19
N ALA A 23 14.70 -29.51 50.87
CA ALA A 23 15.67 -30.51 50.41
C ALA A 23 15.30 -31.14 49.05
N THR A 24 14.07 -31.02 48.63
CA THR A 24 13.59 -31.57 47.35
C THR A 24 13.76 -30.55 46.19
N GLN A 25 14.03 -29.32 46.50
CA GLN A 25 14.07 -28.21 45.56
C GLN A 25 12.84 -28.11 44.65
N PHE A 26 11.73 -28.68 45.10
CA PHE A 26 10.50 -28.75 44.30
C PHE A 26 10.01 -27.38 43.88
N LEU A 27 9.98 -26.41 44.83
CA LEU A 27 9.48 -25.09 44.56
C LEU A 27 10.37 -24.33 43.56
N GLY A 28 11.71 -24.44 43.70
CA GLY A 28 12.65 -23.82 42.72
C GLY A 28 12.49 -24.39 41.33
N ARG A 29 12.29 -25.71 41.20
CA ARG A 29 12.04 -26.32 39.89
C ARG A 29 10.66 -25.98 39.31
N PHE A 30 9.67 -25.82 40.17
CA PHE A 30 8.34 -25.38 39.75
C PHE A 30 8.37 -23.93 39.24
N LEU A 31 9.05 -23.02 39.96
CA LEU A 31 9.21 -21.64 39.56
C LEU A 31 10.03 -21.51 38.25
N LEU A 32 11.00 -22.39 38.04
CA LEU A 32 11.79 -22.38 36.82
C LEU A 32 10.92 -22.52 35.56
N ALA A 33 9.82 -23.28 35.63
CA ALA A 33 8.90 -23.35 34.49
C ALA A 33 8.21 -22.04 34.18
N PHE A 34 7.88 -21.25 35.19
CA PHE A 34 7.31 -19.89 34.99
C PHE A 34 8.37 -18.90 34.53
N GLU A 35 9.56 -18.96 35.12
CA GLU A 35 10.68 -18.12 34.71
C GLU A 35 11.01 -18.32 33.22
N GLN A 36 11.09 -19.59 32.77
CA GLN A 36 11.32 -19.90 31.35
C GLN A 36 10.21 -19.39 30.42
N VAL A 37 8.96 -19.35 30.86
CA VAL A 37 7.87 -18.76 30.09
C VAL A 37 7.99 -17.24 30.02
N LEU A 38 8.42 -16.60 31.10
CA LEU A 38 8.53 -15.15 31.16
C LEU A 38 9.79 -14.64 30.46
N THR A 39 10.94 -15.22 30.76
CA THR A 39 12.25 -14.74 30.26
C THR A 39 12.73 -15.45 28.98
N GLY A 40 12.11 -16.58 28.62
CA GLY A 40 12.54 -17.40 27.49
C GLY A 40 13.45 -18.56 27.90
N VAL A 41 13.79 -19.36 26.92
CA VAL A 41 14.68 -20.53 27.12
C VAL A 41 15.90 -20.37 26.24
N ASP A 42 17.03 -20.12 26.85
CA ASP A 42 18.34 -20.17 26.22
C ASP A 42 18.85 -21.61 26.22
N GLY A 43 18.83 -22.25 25.09
CA GLY A 43 19.28 -23.65 24.98
C GLY A 43 20.21 -23.89 23.79
N ALA A 44 21.33 -24.52 24.04
CA ALA A 44 22.30 -24.93 23.02
C ALA A 44 21.77 -26.01 22.05
N ALA A 45 20.62 -26.62 22.33
CA ALA A 45 20.07 -27.76 21.58
C ALA A 45 18.72 -27.48 20.91
N ALA A 46 18.12 -26.30 21.09
CA ALA A 46 16.89 -25.88 20.44
C ALA A 46 17.00 -24.43 20.01
N PRO A 47 16.27 -23.99 18.96
CA PRO A 47 16.24 -22.55 18.67
C PRO A 47 15.76 -21.80 19.92
N PRO A 48 16.36 -20.65 20.24
CA PRO A 48 15.95 -19.84 21.38
C PRO A 48 14.47 -19.52 21.25
N VAL A 49 13.73 -19.66 22.35
CA VAL A 49 12.32 -19.28 22.41
C VAL A 49 12.24 -18.01 23.20
N ASP A 50 11.82 -16.93 22.52
CA ASP A 50 11.64 -15.61 23.13
C ASP A 50 10.66 -15.72 24.31
N GLY A 51 11.01 -15.10 25.43
CA GLY A 51 10.14 -14.99 26.58
C GLY A 51 8.96 -14.04 26.32
N LEU A 52 7.97 -14.10 27.21
CA LEU A 52 6.83 -13.17 27.15
C LEU A 52 7.29 -11.72 27.33
N GLU A 53 8.28 -11.46 28.18
CA GLU A 53 8.84 -10.13 28.41
C GLU A 53 9.47 -9.55 27.15
N GLU A 54 10.26 -10.36 26.43
CA GLU A 54 10.88 -9.95 25.17
C GLU A 54 9.83 -9.76 24.07
N THR A 55 8.84 -10.66 24.00
CA THR A 55 7.71 -10.55 23.08
C THR A 55 6.92 -9.25 23.32
N ILE A 56 6.68 -8.89 24.58
CA ILE A 56 5.98 -7.64 24.95
C ILE A 56 6.86 -6.43 24.65
N ALA A 57 8.14 -6.48 24.97
CA ALA A 57 9.07 -5.40 24.65
C ALA A 57 9.18 -5.16 23.14
N GLY A 58 9.10 -6.24 22.35
CA GLY A 58 9.12 -6.20 20.91
C GLY A 58 7.78 -5.85 20.23
N ILE A 59 6.69 -5.63 20.98
CA ILE A 59 5.35 -5.45 20.39
C ILE A 59 5.28 -4.24 19.45
N ALA A 60 6.08 -3.21 19.68
CA ALA A 60 6.15 -2.02 18.85
C ALA A 60 6.60 -2.35 17.41
N THR A 61 7.44 -3.37 17.23
CA THR A 61 7.94 -3.79 15.90
C THR A 61 6.82 -4.35 15.02
N LEU A 62 5.75 -4.89 15.61
CA LEU A 62 4.58 -5.38 14.88
C LEU A 62 3.86 -4.25 14.13
N PHE A 63 3.94 -3.02 14.65
CA PHE A 63 3.30 -1.85 14.05
C PHE A 63 4.23 -1.09 13.09
N ASP A 64 5.52 -1.45 13.02
CA ASP A 64 6.42 -0.91 12.02
C ASP A 64 6.32 -1.74 10.72
N PRO A 65 5.86 -1.14 9.61
CA PRO A 65 5.76 -1.84 8.33
C PRO A 65 7.08 -2.40 7.81
N ARG A 66 8.22 -1.85 8.27
CA ARG A 66 9.55 -2.26 7.83
C ARG A 66 10.05 -3.51 8.55
N GLU A 67 9.68 -3.66 9.82
CA GLU A 67 10.17 -4.72 10.70
C GLU A 67 9.16 -5.85 10.91
N THR A 68 7.86 -5.54 10.82
CA THR A 68 6.78 -6.51 11.07
C THR A 68 6.89 -7.75 10.18
N ARG A 69 6.34 -8.87 10.65
CA ARG A 69 6.27 -10.12 9.87
C ARG A 69 5.40 -9.92 8.63
N GLU A 70 5.73 -10.62 7.52
CA GLU A 70 4.97 -10.52 6.27
C GLU A 70 3.48 -10.82 6.45
N GLU A 71 3.17 -11.82 7.27
CA GLU A 71 1.80 -12.25 7.56
C GLU A 71 0.96 -11.15 8.24
N PHE A 72 1.61 -10.23 8.93
CA PHE A 72 0.95 -9.13 9.64
C PHE A 72 0.72 -7.89 8.78
N LEU A 73 1.42 -7.77 7.64
CA LEU A 73 1.25 -6.63 6.72
C LEU A 73 -0.20 -6.44 6.22
N PRO A 74 -0.96 -7.49 5.85
CA PRO A 74 -2.36 -7.32 5.47
C PRO A 74 -3.23 -6.76 6.59
N TRP A 75 -2.95 -7.14 7.83
CA TRP A 75 -3.65 -6.62 8.99
C TRP A 75 -3.35 -5.13 9.21
N LEU A 76 -2.09 -4.70 9.14
CA LEU A 76 -1.72 -3.29 9.19
C LEU A 76 -2.38 -2.48 8.07
N ALA A 77 -2.39 -3.02 6.86
CA ALA A 77 -3.03 -2.37 5.71
C ALA A 77 -4.54 -2.23 5.87
N SER A 78 -5.20 -3.17 6.55
CA SER A 78 -6.66 -3.11 6.78
C SER A 78 -7.08 -1.89 7.60
N TRP A 79 -6.20 -1.36 8.45
CA TRP A 79 -6.47 -0.16 9.26
C TRP A 79 -6.54 1.11 8.42
N VAL A 80 -5.97 1.09 7.24
CA VAL A 80 -5.88 2.26 6.36
C VAL A 80 -6.78 2.18 5.13
N ALA A 81 -7.76 1.25 5.14
CA ALA A 81 -8.81 1.10 4.13
C ALA A 81 -8.34 1.07 2.66
N LEU A 82 -7.04 0.84 2.40
CA LEU A 82 -6.49 0.64 1.07
C LEU A 82 -6.01 -0.81 0.95
N GLY A 83 -6.55 -1.53 -0.01
CA GLY A 83 -6.19 -2.92 -0.25
C GLY A 83 -4.76 -3.08 -0.78
N LEU A 84 -3.99 -3.99 -0.18
CA LEU A 84 -2.74 -4.43 -0.78
C LEU A 84 -3.02 -5.29 -2.01
N ARG A 85 -2.30 -5.04 -3.08
CA ARG A 85 -2.39 -5.90 -4.26
C ARG A 85 -1.69 -7.23 -3.99
N ALA A 86 -2.33 -8.31 -4.40
CA ALA A 86 -1.78 -9.66 -4.23
C ALA A 86 -0.48 -9.90 -5.02
N ASP A 87 -0.33 -9.20 -6.15
CA ASP A 87 0.82 -9.30 -7.05
C ASP A 87 2.02 -8.42 -6.63
N TRP A 88 1.91 -7.65 -5.56
CA TRP A 88 3.02 -6.86 -5.05
C TRP A 88 4.02 -7.73 -4.27
N SER A 89 5.31 -7.45 -4.47
CA SER A 89 6.35 -8.03 -3.63
C SER A 89 6.24 -7.53 -2.18
N VAL A 90 6.81 -8.28 -1.25
CA VAL A 90 6.82 -7.92 0.18
C VAL A 90 7.43 -6.52 0.39
N ALA A 91 8.51 -6.21 -0.32
CA ALA A 91 9.15 -4.90 -0.25
C ALA A 91 8.21 -3.77 -0.69
N GLN A 92 7.46 -3.96 -1.77
CA GLN A 92 6.46 -2.99 -2.24
C GLN A 92 5.32 -2.81 -1.24
N LYS A 93 4.83 -3.90 -0.66
CA LYS A 93 3.80 -3.85 0.39
C LYS A 93 4.28 -3.06 1.60
N ARG A 94 5.50 -3.30 2.08
CA ARG A 94 6.12 -2.58 3.20
C ARG A 94 6.26 -1.09 2.93
N ASP A 95 6.83 -0.74 1.78
CA ASP A 95 7.04 0.66 1.38
C ASP A 95 5.70 1.40 1.22
N PHE A 96 4.69 0.74 0.66
CA PHE A 96 3.35 1.30 0.54
C PHE A 96 2.71 1.59 1.90
N VAL A 97 2.71 0.60 2.81
CA VAL A 97 2.12 0.79 4.16
C VAL A 97 2.87 1.87 4.93
N ALA A 98 4.20 1.96 4.80
CA ALA A 98 4.98 3.00 5.45
C ALA A 98 4.64 4.43 4.98
N ARG A 99 4.23 4.58 3.70
CA ARG A 99 3.89 5.88 3.10
C ARG A 99 2.40 6.22 3.11
N ILE A 100 1.56 5.34 3.63
CA ILE A 100 0.10 5.49 3.52
C ILE A 100 -0.42 6.71 4.28
N VAL A 101 0.14 7.05 5.45
CA VAL A 101 -0.31 8.16 6.28
C VAL A 101 -0.13 9.52 5.59
N PRO A 102 1.03 9.84 5.00
CA PRO A 102 1.19 11.02 4.16
C PRO A 102 0.20 11.07 2.97
N LEU A 103 -0.03 9.94 2.31
CA LEU A 103 -0.98 9.83 1.21
C LEU A 103 -2.42 10.15 1.67
N TYR A 104 -2.81 9.69 2.85
CA TYR A 104 -4.12 10.03 3.43
C TYR A 104 -4.30 11.53 3.69
N ARG A 105 -3.25 12.19 4.17
CA ARG A 105 -3.29 13.65 4.40
C ARG A 105 -3.53 14.43 3.12
N GLY A 106 -3.05 13.92 1.99
CA GLY A 106 -3.23 14.51 0.67
C GLY A 106 -4.52 14.09 -0.05
N ARG A 107 -5.43 13.34 0.59
CA ARG A 107 -6.65 12.83 -0.06
C ARG A 107 -7.47 13.95 -0.70
N GLY A 108 -7.98 13.69 -1.89
CA GLY A 108 -8.76 14.65 -2.66
C GLY A 108 -7.94 15.68 -3.44
N THR A 109 -6.60 15.63 -3.36
CA THR A 109 -5.74 16.49 -4.17
C THR A 109 -5.28 15.79 -5.44
N LYS A 110 -5.05 16.57 -6.50
CA LYS A 110 -4.51 16.11 -7.79
C LYS A 110 -3.17 15.38 -7.63
N ALA A 111 -2.28 15.91 -6.80
CA ALA A 111 -0.95 15.34 -6.58
C ALA A 111 -1.03 13.96 -5.92
N ASN A 112 -1.86 13.81 -4.90
CA ASN A 112 -2.05 12.54 -4.21
C ASN A 112 -2.70 11.48 -5.11
N LEU A 113 -3.71 11.88 -5.88
CA LEU A 113 -4.36 10.97 -6.84
C LEU A 113 -3.36 10.48 -7.89
N ALA A 114 -2.51 11.38 -8.42
CA ALA A 114 -1.48 11.02 -9.38
C ALA A 114 -0.46 10.04 -8.78
N GLU A 115 -0.02 10.25 -7.55
CA GLU A 115 0.92 9.35 -6.88
C GLU A 115 0.31 7.98 -6.60
N LEU A 116 -0.93 7.92 -6.10
CA LEU A 116 -1.62 6.65 -5.88
C LEU A 116 -1.84 5.88 -7.18
N LEU A 117 -2.30 6.54 -8.24
CA LEU A 117 -2.44 5.90 -9.55
C LEU A 117 -1.09 5.34 -10.02
N LYS A 118 0.00 6.09 -9.88
CA LYS A 118 1.34 5.63 -10.22
C LYS A 118 1.76 4.39 -9.42
N ILE A 119 1.50 4.37 -8.12
CA ILE A 119 1.81 3.22 -7.26
C ILE A 119 1.01 1.98 -7.68
N TYR A 120 -0.29 2.13 -7.92
CA TYR A 120 -1.18 1.00 -8.22
C TYR A 120 -1.08 0.49 -9.65
N THR A 121 -0.91 1.38 -10.63
CA THR A 121 -0.86 1.01 -12.05
C THR A 121 0.56 0.80 -12.57
N GLY A 122 1.56 1.38 -11.89
CA GLY A 122 2.94 1.45 -12.38
C GLY A 122 3.14 2.46 -13.51
N LEU A 123 2.09 3.23 -13.87
CA LEU A 123 2.07 4.18 -14.98
C LEU A 123 1.97 5.60 -14.44
N THR A 124 2.53 6.56 -15.16
CA THR A 124 2.45 7.97 -14.78
C THR A 124 1.19 8.58 -15.36
N PRO A 125 0.18 8.95 -14.53
CA PRO A 125 -1.02 9.61 -15.00
C PRO A 125 -0.77 11.09 -15.29
N VAL A 126 -1.51 11.64 -16.22
CA VAL A 126 -1.65 13.08 -16.43
C VAL A 126 -3.06 13.45 -16.04
N ILE A 127 -3.20 14.31 -15.03
CA ILE A 127 -4.49 14.78 -14.54
C ILE A 127 -4.63 16.25 -14.92
N THR A 128 -5.63 16.57 -15.73
CA THR A 128 -5.96 17.93 -16.13
C THR A 128 -7.28 18.31 -15.47
N GLY A 129 -7.29 19.46 -14.80
CA GLY A 129 -8.52 20.10 -14.35
C GLY A 129 -9.16 20.81 -15.54
N MET A 130 -10.46 20.96 -15.53
CA MET A 130 -11.16 21.67 -16.56
C MET A 130 -11.15 23.19 -16.37
N GLU A 131 -10.23 23.70 -15.57
CA GLU A 131 -10.04 25.14 -15.34
C GLU A 131 -9.57 25.87 -16.60
N ASP A 132 -9.01 25.13 -17.58
CA ASP A 132 -8.42 25.73 -18.79
C ASP A 132 -9.46 26.07 -19.88
N THR A 133 -10.75 25.78 -19.65
CA THR A 133 -11.82 26.03 -20.63
C THR A 133 -12.88 27.02 -20.15
N GLU A 134 -12.60 27.76 -19.07
CA GLU A 134 -13.48 28.84 -18.69
C GLU A 134 -13.47 29.92 -19.76
N LEU A 135 -14.65 30.40 -20.13
CA LEU A 135 -14.83 31.51 -21.07
C LEU A 135 -14.13 32.77 -20.53
N GLN A 136 -12.91 32.99 -20.95
CA GLN A 136 -12.17 34.23 -20.65
C GLN A 136 -12.23 35.15 -21.85
N ILE A 137 -13.16 36.11 -21.77
CA ILE A 137 -13.32 37.14 -22.80
C ILE A 137 -12.03 37.95 -22.94
N GLY A 138 -11.50 37.99 -24.15
CA GLY A 138 -10.27 38.74 -24.46
C GLY A 138 -8.96 37.97 -24.28
N VAL A 139 -9.00 36.74 -23.69
CA VAL A 139 -7.82 35.87 -23.57
C VAL A 139 -7.96 34.67 -24.51
N HIS A 140 -9.09 34.01 -24.47
CA HIS A 140 -9.36 32.78 -25.24
C HIS A 140 -10.52 32.91 -26.21
N SER A 141 -11.31 33.97 -26.15
CA SER A 141 -12.40 34.20 -27.08
C SER A 141 -12.64 35.69 -27.36
N THR A 142 -13.01 36.00 -28.60
CA THR A 142 -13.42 37.34 -29.05
C THR A 142 -14.90 37.34 -29.37
N ILE A 143 -15.69 38.12 -28.65
CA ILE A 143 -17.15 38.20 -28.82
C ILE A 143 -17.50 38.46 -30.28
N GLY A 144 -18.31 37.56 -30.87
CA GLY A 144 -18.78 37.66 -32.23
C GLY A 144 -17.85 37.06 -33.31
N LYS A 145 -16.71 36.49 -32.95
CA LYS A 145 -15.80 35.77 -33.87
C LYS A 145 -15.67 34.28 -33.55
N ASP A 146 -15.36 33.98 -32.34
CA ASP A 146 -15.01 32.62 -31.86
C ASP A 146 -15.53 32.35 -30.44
N THR A 147 -16.64 32.96 -30.10
CA THR A 147 -17.26 32.76 -28.78
C THR A 147 -18.07 31.51 -28.75
N TRP A 148 -17.54 30.49 -28.10
CA TRP A 148 -18.27 29.28 -27.78
C TRP A 148 -18.65 29.32 -26.30
N ILE A 149 -19.95 29.24 -26.02
CA ILE A 149 -20.45 29.02 -24.64
C ILE A 149 -20.51 27.51 -24.41
N ASP A 150 -19.37 26.92 -24.33
CA ASP A 150 -19.25 25.50 -23.99
C ASP A 150 -18.51 25.42 -22.65
N GLY A 151 -19.25 25.68 -21.60
CA GLY A 151 -18.75 25.48 -20.24
C GLY A 151 -18.72 23.99 -19.95
N SER A 152 -17.53 23.44 -19.74
CA SER A 152 -17.43 22.13 -19.11
C SER A 152 -18.23 22.09 -17.82
N PRO A 153 -18.93 20.98 -17.53
CA PRO A 153 -19.64 20.85 -16.27
C PRO A 153 -18.67 21.15 -15.10
N PRO A 154 -19.09 21.96 -14.14
CA PRO A 154 -18.24 22.30 -12.99
C PRO A 154 -17.82 21.04 -12.27
N HIS A 155 -16.62 21.07 -11.66
CA HIS A 155 -16.08 19.95 -10.88
C HIS A 155 -15.78 18.66 -11.66
N ARG A 156 -15.49 18.78 -12.94
CA ARG A 156 -15.01 17.66 -13.77
C ARG A 156 -13.50 17.74 -13.95
N PHE A 157 -12.83 16.59 -13.95
CA PHE A 157 -11.42 16.48 -14.28
C PHE A 157 -11.17 15.29 -15.21
N HIS A 158 -10.11 15.37 -15.98
CA HIS A 158 -9.72 14.35 -16.92
C HIS A 158 -8.42 13.67 -16.45
N VAL A 159 -8.40 12.33 -16.52
CA VAL A 159 -7.25 11.52 -16.16
C VAL A 159 -6.82 10.73 -17.38
N SER A 160 -5.64 11.00 -17.91
CA SER A 160 -5.06 10.22 -18.99
C SER A 160 -3.88 9.41 -18.48
N VAL A 161 -3.85 8.13 -18.85
CA VAL A 161 -2.77 7.20 -18.50
C VAL A 161 -2.20 6.60 -19.77
N THR A 162 -0.92 6.84 -20.02
CA THR A 162 -0.27 6.32 -21.23
C THR A 162 0.31 4.94 -20.97
N MET A 163 -0.10 3.96 -21.75
CA MET A 163 0.38 2.58 -21.67
C MET A 163 1.02 2.15 -23.00
N PRO A 164 2.29 1.73 -22.98
CA PRO A 164 2.91 1.20 -24.20
C PRO A 164 2.39 -0.19 -24.48
N ASN A 165 1.75 -0.37 -25.65
CA ASN A 165 1.40 -1.67 -26.24
C ASN A 165 0.67 -2.67 -25.31
N PRO A 166 -0.51 -2.31 -24.72
CA PRO A 166 -1.23 -3.19 -23.84
C PRO A 166 -1.91 -4.34 -24.59
N ASP A 167 -1.97 -5.52 -23.98
CA ASP A 167 -2.94 -6.53 -24.36
C ASP A 167 -4.33 -6.19 -23.78
N GLN A 168 -5.38 -6.73 -24.38
CA GLN A 168 -6.75 -6.38 -23.99
C GLN A 168 -7.08 -6.70 -22.51
N LYS A 169 -6.51 -7.79 -21.99
CA LYS A 169 -6.72 -8.18 -20.58
C LYS A 169 -6.05 -7.22 -19.62
N THR A 170 -4.81 -6.84 -19.91
CA THR A 170 -4.05 -5.88 -19.11
C THR A 170 -4.73 -4.52 -19.14
N LEU A 171 -5.23 -4.09 -20.30
CA LEU A 171 -5.94 -2.83 -20.45
C LEU A 171 -7.21 -2.80 -19.60
N GLN A 172 -8.06 -3.83 -19.68
CA GLN A 172 -9.27 -3.92 -18.85
C GLN A 172 -8.94 -3.92 -17.34
N ARG A 173 -7.91 -4.68 -16.95
CA ARG A 173 -7.48 -4.73 -15.55
C ARG A 173 -7.00 -3.38 -15.04
N GLN A 174 -6.16 -2.69 -15.81
CA GLN A 174 -5.64 -1.38 -15.44
C GLN A 174 -6.77 -0.33 -15.38
N PHE A 175 -7.71 -0.40 -16.30
CA PHE A 175 -8.88 0.45 -16.29
C PHE A 175 -9.72 0.25 -15.01
N GLN A 176 -10.01 -0.99 -14.64
CA GLN A 176 -10.75 -1.30 -13.41
C GLN A 176 -10.02 -0.85 -12.14
N ILE A 177 -8.70 -1.04 -12.08
CA ILE A 177 -7.90 -0.58 -10.96
C ILE A 177 -7.92 0.95 -10.86
N ALA A 178 -7.69 1.64 -11.98
CA ALA A 178 -7.66 3.09 -12.01
C ALA A 178 -9.02 3.69 -11.65
N SER A 179 -10.13 3.19 -12.23
CA SER A 179 -11.47 3.68 -11.94
C SER A 179 -11.85 3.48 -10.47
N ALA A 180 -11.64 2.29 -9.92
CA ALA A 180 -11.92 2.02 -8.51
C ALA A 180 -11.11 2.92 -7.57
N LEU A 181 -9.86 3.19 -7.91
CA LEU A 181 -9.00 4.07 -7.11
C LEU A 181 -9.45 5.53 -7.19
N ILE A 182 -9.82 6.01 -8.38
CA ILE A 182 -10.33 7.38 -8.56
C ILE A 182 -11.62 7.55 -7.78
N ASP A 183 -12.55 6.60 -7.87
CA ASP A 183 -13.83 6.65 -7.14
C ASP A 183 -13.65 6.69 -5.63
N LEU A 184 -12.63 5.98 -5.12
CA LEU A 184 -12.31 5.98 -3.70
C LEU A 184 -11.67 7.30 -3.24
N GLN A 185 -10.89 7.96 -4.09
CA GLN A 185 -10.04 9.09 -3.72
C GLN A 185 -10.61 10.45 -4.12
N LYS A 186 -11.47 10.51 -5.14
CA LYS A 186 -12.05 11.76 -5.61
C LYS A 186 -12.98 12.39 -4.55
N PRO A 187 -13.09 13.72 -4.51
CA PRO A 187 -14.15 14.37 -3.74
C PRO A 187 -15.53 13.97 -4.25
N ALA A 188 -16.50 13.87 -3.34
CA ALA A 188 -17.83 13.36 -3.66
C ALA A 188 -18.58 14.18 -4.72
N HIS A 189 -18.31 15.49 -4.79
CA HIS A 189 -18.94 16.43 -5.73
C HIS A 189 -18.26 16.48 -7.10
N THR A 190 -17.16 15.71 -7.31
CA THR A 190 -16.43 15.73 -8.58
C THR A 190 -16.79 14.55 -9.47
N THR A 191 -16.79 14.81 -10.78
CA THR A 191 -16.90 13.81 -11.83
C THR A 191 -15.57 13.71 -12.58
N TYR A 192 -15.31 12.57 -13.20
CA TYR A 192 -14.08 12.39 -13.94
C TYR A 192 -14.32 11.67 -15.27
N GLU A 193 -13.36 11.81 -16.14
CA GLU A 193 -13.22 11.06 -17.36
C GLU A 193 -11.86 10.35 -17.35
N LEU A 194 -11.87 9.04 -17.52
CA LEU A 194 -10.66 8.23 -17.55
C LEU A 194 -10.37 7.76 -18.97
N GLU A 195 -9.23 8.14 -19.47
CA GLU A 195 -8.74 7.72 -20.78
C GLU A 195 -7.43 6.94 -20.63
N ILE A 196 -7.37 5.76 -21.26
CA ILE A 196 -6.10 5.04 -21.42
C ILE A 196 -5.60 5.25 -22.82
N VAL A 197 -4.51 6.02 -22.93
CA VAL A 197 -3.86 6.32 -24.21
C VAL A 197 -2.81 5.26 -24.50
N PHE A 198 -2.89 4.62 -25.63
CA PHE A 198 -1.88 3.66 -26.08
C PHE A 198 -1.38 4.05 -27.47
N THR A 199 -0.07 3.94 -27.65
CA THR A 199 0.57 4.22 -28.93
C THR A 199 0.41 3.02 -29.84
N THR A 200 -0.54 3.07 -30.74
CA THR A 200 -0.79 2.01 -31.72
C THR A 200 0.00 2.19 -33.01
N MET A 201 0.51 3.38 -33.27
CA MET A 201 1.19 3.71 -34.51
C MET A 201 2.57 4.32 -34.23
N GLN A 202 3.61 3.60 -34.56
CA GLN A 202 4.97 4.14 -34.67
C GLN A 202 5.46 3.97 -36.10
N ILE A 203 5.33 5.04 -36.90
CA ILE A 203 5.78 5.07 -38.28
C ILE A 203 7.30 4.85 -38.32
N GLY A 204 7.74 3.86 -39.11
CA GLY A 204 9.15 3.55 -39.28
C GLY A 204 9.75 2.54 -38.26
N VAL A 205 9.08 2.25 -37.13
CA VAL A 205 9.53 1.28 -36.14
C VAL A 205 8.59 0.07 -36.03
N ARG A 206 7.28 0.30 -36.05
CA ARG A 206 6.24 -0.74 -35.89
C ARG A 206 5.18 -0.75 -36.96
N SER A 207 5.08 0.27 -37.81
CA SER A 207 4.17 0.28 -38.95
C SER A 207 4.78 0.98 -40.13
N THR A 208 4.51 0.46 -41.31
CA THR A 208 4.87 1.03 -42.62
C THR A 208 3.59 1.49 -43.27
N ILE A 209 3.51 2.75 -43.64
CA ILE A 209 2.32 3.34 -44.28
C ILE A 209 2.00 2.50 -45.54
N GLY A 210 0.78 1.98 -45.62
CA GLY A 210 0.30 1.18 -46.74
C GLY A 210 0.56 -0.33 -46.67
N ARG A 211 1.18 -0.84 -45.57
CA ARG A 211 1.38 -2.28 -45.35
C ARG A 211 0.70 -2.81 -44.09
N ASP A 212 0.88 -2.14 -42.99
CA ASP A 212 0.47 -2.60 -41.64
C ASP A 212 0.05 -1.45 -40.72
N THR A 213 -0.54 -0.42 -41.31
CA THR A 213 -0.97 0.78 -40.52
C THR A 213 -2.28 0.46 -39.80
N LEU A 214 -2.22 0.30 -38.50
CA LEU A 214 -3.37 0.15 -37.62
C LEU A 214 -3.65 1.48 -36.88
N LEU A 215 -4.84 2.01 -37.07
CA LEU A 215 -5.35 3.15 -36.28
C LEU A 215 -5.92 2.61 -34.96
N GLY A 216 -5.32 2.98 -33.86
CA GLY A 216 -5.85 2.65 -32.54
C GLY A 216 -7.00 3.57 -32.14
N SER A 217 -7.93 3.02 -31.41
CA SER A 217 -8.98 3.78 -30.74
C SER A 217 -8.68 3.92 -29.25
N ALA A 218 -8.90 5.11 -28.69
CA ALA A 218 -8.91 5.30 -27.24
C ALA A 218 -10.20 4.69 -26.66
N ILE A 219 -10.10 4.03 -25.52
CA ILE A 219 -11.27 3.63 -24.74
C ILE A 219 -11.56 4.74 -23.77
N VAL A 220 -12.67 5.44 -23.99
CA VAL A 220 -13.20 6.47 -23.10
C VAL A 220 -14.37 5.86 -22.32
N ALA A 221 -14.36 5.96 -21.01
CA ALA A 221 -15.51 5.60 -20.19
C ALA A 221 -16.49 6.77 -20.09
N PRO A 222 -17.78 6.50 -20.08
CA PRO A 222 -18.81 7.51 -19.93
C PRO A 222 -18.81 8.17 -18.53
#